data_21f166c4af633261bacb631984ef645a
#
_entry.id   21f166c4af633261bacb631984ef645a
#
_cell.length_a   1.000
_cell.length_b   1.000
_cell.length_c   1.000
_cell.angle_alpha   90.00
_cell.angle_beta   90.00
_cell.angle_gamma   90.00
#
_symmetry.space_group_name_H-M   'P 1'
#
loop_
_entity.id
_entity.type
_entity.pdbx_description
1 polymer ?
#
loop_
_entity_poly.entity_id
_entity_poly.type
_entity_poly.pdbx_seq_one_letter_code
_entity_poly.pdbx_strand_id
1 'polypeptide(L)'
;MKKKMNKGICLLLAATMLTVGATGCGSGGSDMEEDKNLVSEDTDVAENARNSTDETSQDTENTDKEKDTEPQSSVSEAPDIEGLTFESEMSLTYAECFHVYYYNDGYKLLDVPESGSYLIVPEGKEAPEGLDENVKILQQPLKKIYLAATSAMALFDAIDEIGSIRFSGTQVNGWYIDSAVQAMENGDIIYAGKYSEPDYELLVDEGCDLAIESTMILHTPKVQEMIEMLDIPVFIDRSSYETHPLGRTEWIKAYGAMLNKEAEAETFFEDQAQIIEELKDFENTGKTVAIFYMNTNGVAVVRKPSDYMAKMVEIAGAKYAFSDVIDDSTGTTMDMTMEEFYSAAVDADYLIYNASIDNSVTSMDALLAKSDLFTDFKAIKEGNVWTTGKSLYQATDIVGQLIRDVNLMITDGDESEMTFLTRLQ
;
A
#
# COMPACT_ATOMS: atom_id res chain seq x y z
N MET A 1 -3.92 54.08 -36.29
CA MET A 1 -4.80 53.90 -37.49
C MET A 1 -5.68 52.69 -37.24
N LYS A 2 -7.00 52.88 -37.35
CA LYS A 2 -8.09 51.92 -37.17
C LYS A 2 -8.17 50.92 -38.34
N LYS A 3 -8.55 49.64 -38.09
CA LYS A 3 -9.51 48.84 -38.88
C LYS A 3 -9.77 47.52 -38.14
N LYS A 4 -10.91 47.29 -37.52
CA LYS A 4 -12.20 46.71 -37.95
C LYS A 4 -12.06 45.23 -38.34
N MET A 5 -12.46 44.32 -37.46
CA MET A 5 -13.77 43.63 -37.31
C MET A 5 -14.33 42.98 -38.59
N ASN A 6 -14.53 41.66 -38.58
CA ASN A 6 -15.66 41.04 -39.26
C ASN A 6 -16.23 39.85 -38.48
N LYS A 7 -17.55 39.91 -38.32
CA LYS A 7 -18.44 38.93 -37.72
C LYS A 7 -19.03 38.02 -38.82
N GLY A 8 -19.52 36.88 -38.39
CA GLY A 8 -20.58 36.09 -39.06
C GLY A 8 -20.08 34.71 -39.47
N ILE A 9 -20.72 33.61 -39.27
CA ILE A 9 -22.17 33.33 -39.39
C ILE A 9 -22.46 32.01 -38.66
N CYS A 10 -23.57 32.00 -37.90
CA CYS A 10 -24.31 30.84 -37.39
C CYS A 10 -24.79 29.93 -38.55
N LEU A 11 -24.80 28.61 -38.30
CA LEU A 11 -25.83 27.77 -38.90
C LEU A 11 -26.32 26.73 -37.86
N LEU A 12 -27.57 26.91 -37.47
CA LEU A 12 -28.45 25.96 -36.81
C LEU A 12 -28.78 24.82 -37.78
N LEU A 13 -28.83 23.62 -37.27
CA LEU A 13 -29.73 22.60 -37.82
C LEU A 13 -30.37 21.83 -36.66
N ALA A 14 -31.68 22.01 -36.60
CA ALA A 14 -32.58 21.42 -35.61
C ALA A 14 -33.30 20.20 -36.21
N ALA A 15 -33.71 19.32 -35.29
CA ALA A 15 -34.88 18.41 -35.36
C ALA A 15 -34.72 17.09 -36.10
N THR A 16 -35.06 15.97 -35.47
CA THR A 16 -36.46 15.52 -35.31
C THR A 16 -36.56 14.44 -34.23
N MET A 17 -37.59 14.59 -33.40
CA MET A 17 -38.16 13.61 -32.47
C MET A 17 -38.76 12.42 -33.18
N LEU A 18 -38.69 11.24 -32.53
CA LEU A 18 -39.72 10.23 -32.63
C LEU A 18 -39.92 9.56 -31.27
N THR A 19 -41.03 9.86 -30.66
CA THR A 19 -41.61 9.25 -29.46
C THR A 19 -42.28 7.95 -29.80
N VAL A 20 -42.02 6.88 -29.06
CA VAL A 20 -42.97 5.80 -28.84
C VAL A 20 -43.03 5.50 -27.35
N GLY A 21 -44.20 5.73 -26.78
CA GLY A 21 -44.48 5.42 -25.40
C GLY A 21 -44.91 3.96 -25.23
N ALA A 22 -44.59 3.40 -24.07
CA ALA A 22 -45.38 2.32 -23.48
C ALA A 22 -45.26 2.46 -21.95
N THR A 23 -46.39 2.57 -21.31
CA THR A 23 -46.67 2.64 -19.89
C THR A 23 -46.42 1.29 -19.21
N GLY A 24 -45.79 1.32 -18.03
CA GLY A 24 -45.73 0.20 -17.08
C GLY A 24 -45.37 0.69 -15.71
N CYS A 25 -46.37 0.76 -14.81
CA CYS A 25 -46.21 0.99 -13.36
C CYS A 25 -45.51 -0.19 -12.71
N GLY A 26 -44.59 0.12 -11.77
CA GLY A 26 -44.00 -0.87 -10.85
C GLY A 26 -43.06 -0.18 -9.84
N SER A 27 -43.58 0.02 -8.68
CA SER A 27 -43.03 0.32 -7.33
C SER A 27 -41.53 0.35 -7.13
N GLY A 28 -41.15 1.35 -6.30
CA GLY A 28 -39.80 1.72 -5.88
C GLY A 28 -38.97 0.64 -5.26
N GLY A 29 -37.72 0.69 -5.60
CA GLY A 29 -36.57 0.16 -4.91
C GLY A 29 -35.45 1.14 -5.15
N SER A 30 -34.99 1.75 -4.10
CA SER A 30 -33.76 2.55 -4.11
C SER A 30 -32.61 1.56 -4.18
N ASP A 31 -32.11 1.30 -5.37
CA ASP A 31 -30.82 0.65 -5.56
C ASP A 31 -29.74 1.68 -5.19
N MET A 32 -29.18 1.53 -3.98
CA MET A 32 -27.85 2.01 -3.73
C MET A 32 -26.93 1.10 -4.56
N GLU A 33 -26.35 1.63 -5.61
CA GLU A 33 -25.15 1.06 -6.23
C GLU A 33 -24.06 1.12 -5.14
N GLU A 34 -23.80 -0.02 -4.52
CA GLU A 34 -22.60 -0.23 -3.73
C GLU A 34 -21.40 -0.07 -4.67
N ASP A 35 -20.63 0.97 -4.41
CA ASP A 35 -19.39 1.27 -5.11
C ASP A 35 -18.36 0.16 -4.77
N LYS A 36 -18.21 -0.80 -5.70
CA LYS A 36 -17.30 -1.97 -5.57
C LYS A 36 -15.82 -1.62 -5.73
N ASN A 37 -15.43 -0.36 -5.56
CA ASN A 37 -14.09 0.16 -5.86
C ASN A 37 -13.16 0.33 -4.64
N LEU A 38 -13.39 -0.39 -3.55
CA LEU A 38 -12.42 -0.53 -2.46
C LEU A 38 -11.62 -1.82 -2.65
N VAL A 39 -10.86 -1.90 -3.74
CA VAL A 39 -9.84 -2.94 -3.90
C VAL A 39 -8.57 -2.39 -3.27
N SER A 40 -8.12 -3.05 -2.19
CA SER A 40 -6.83 -2.74 -1.58
C SER A 40 -5.69 -3.00 -2.57
N GLU A 41 -4.63 -2.21 -2.49
CA GLU A 41 -3.44 -2.29 -3.35
C GLU A 41 -2.84 -3.71 -3.48
N ASP A 42 -3.18 -4.62 -2.56
CA ASP A 42 -2.63 -5.97 -2.50
C ASP A 42 -3.45 -7.05 -3.26
N THR A 43 -4.65 -6.74 -3.80
CA THR A 43 -5.53 -7.78 -4.38
C THR A 43 -5.47 -7.93 -5.89
N ASP A 44 -5.05 -6.90 -6.63
CA ASP A 44 -5.07 -6.96 -8.11
C ASP A 44 -3.88 -7.66 -8.75
N VAL A 45 -2.85 -8.03 -7.98
CA VAL A 45 -1.66 -8.71 -8.49
C VAL A 45 -1.95 -10.16 -8.93
N ALA A 46 -2.99 -10.77 -8.38
CA ALA A 46 -3.31 -12.18 -8.62
C ALA A 46 -4.17 -12.45 -9.86
N GLU A 47 -4.93 -11.47 -10.36
CA GLU A 47 -5.93 -11.71 -11.42
C GLU A 47 -5.37 -11.59 -12.84
N ASN A 48 -4.25 -10.87 -13.04
CA ASN A 48 -3.68 -10.62 -14.38
C ASN A 48 -2.53 -11.53 -14.82
N ALA A 49 -2.06 -12.46 -13.98
CA ALA A 49 -0.93 -13.36 -14.32
C ALA A 49 -1.30 -14.51 -15.30
N ARG A 50 -2.56 -14.64 -15.74
CA ARG A 50 -3.00 -15.79 -16.55
C ARG A 50 -2.86 -15.63 -18.06
N ASN A 51 -2.32 -14.52 -18.58
CA ASN A 51 -2.34 -14.26 -20.04
C ASN A 51 -0.98 -13.99 -20.70
N SER A 52 0.12 -14.53 -20.21
CA SER A 52 1.36 -14.55 -21.01
C SER A 52 2.15 -15.83 -20.79
N THR A 53 1.83 -16.84 -21.59
CA THR A 53 2.74 -17.94 -21.89
C THR A 53 3.46 -17.62 -23.19
N ASP A 54 4.80 -17.55 -23.21
CA ASP A 54 5.64 -18.40 -24.06
C ASP A 54 7.16 -18.15 -23.88
N GLU A 55 7.86 -19.28 -23.64
CA GLU A 55 9.23 -19.66 -24.04
C GLU A 55 10.42 -18.76 -23.56
N THR A 56 11.44 -19.25 -22.94
CA THR A 56 12.33 -20.41 -23.19
C THR A 56 13.32 -20.63 -22.04
N SER A 57 13.55 -21.91 -21.78
CA SER A 57 14.53 -22.48 -20.83
C SER A 57 15.99 -22.14 -21.16
N GLN A 58 16.85 -22.01 -20.14
CA GLN A 58 18.18 -22.66 -20.15
C GLN A 58 18.72 -22.84 -18.71
N ASP A 59 18.95 -24.12 -18.40
CA ASP A 59 19.64 -24.62 -17.21
C ASP A 59 21.07 -24.09 -17.07
N THR A 60 21.48 -23.77 -15.85
CA THR A 60 22.84 -24.09 -15.39
C THR A 60 22.82 -24.36 -13.88
N GLU A 61 23.08 -25.62 -13.53
CA GLU A 61 23.49 -26.08 -12.20
C GLU A 61 24.69 -25.29 -11.69
N ASN A 62 24.67 -24.89 -10.42
CA ASN A 62 25.92 -24.93 -9.66
C ASN A 62 25.67 -25.14 -8.14
N THR A 63 26.46 -26.06 -7.63
CA THR A 63 26.46 -26.70 -6.33
C THR A 63 26.96 -25.81 -5.20
N ASP A 64 26.33 -26.01 -4.02
CA ASP A 64 26.73 -25.81 -2.62
C ASP A 64 28.12 -25.26 -2.30
N LYS A 65 28.12 -24.25 -1.44
CA LYS A 65 28.97 -24.21 -0.23
C LYS A 65 28.42 -23.18 0.76
N GLU A 66 27.81 -23.65 1.83
CA GLU A 66 27.66 -22.92 3.07
C GLU A 66 28.99 -22.29 3.50
N LYS A 67 28.95 -21.00 3.75
CA LYS A 67 30.00 -20.30 4.49
C LYS A 67 29.32 -19.25 5.35
N ASP A 68 29.27 -19.51 6.63
CA ASP A 68 29.00 -18.50 7.66
C ASP A 68 29.83 -17.25 7.36
N THR A 69 29.15 -16.15 7.08
CA THR A 69 29.76 -14.84 7.01
C THR A 69 28.82 -13.90 7.75
N GLU A 70 29.33 -13.28 8.81
CA GLU A 70 28.70 -12.15 9.48
C GLU A 70 28.24 -11.10 8.45
N PRO A 71 27.13 -10.35 8.69
CA PRO A 71 26.66 -9.34 7.76
C PRO A 71 27.72 -8.25 7.64
N GLN A 72 28.51 -8.30 6.58
CA GLN A 72 29.25 -7.16 6.11
C GLN A 72 28.23 -6.17 5.54
N SER A 73 28.05 -5.02 6.19
CA SER A 73 27.43 -3.85 5.59
C SER A 73 28.12 -3.60 4.23
N SER A 74 27.43 -3.91 3.15
CA SER A 74 27.81 -3.42 1.84
C SER A 74 27.57 -1.92 1.89
N VAL A 75 28.63 -1.13 2.05
CA VAL A 75 28.60 0.30 1.79
C VAL A 75 28.24 0.40 0.31
N SER A 76 26.99 0.69 -0.03
CA SER A 76 26.61 1.04 -1.38
C SER A 76 27.36 2.34 -1.69
N GLU A 77 28.14 2.34 -2.78
CA GLU A 77 28.84 3.54 -3.18
C GLU A 77 27.78 4.56 -3.60
N ALA A 78 27.65 5.67 -2.84
CA ALA A 78 26.67 6.72 -3.14
C ALA A 78 26.82 7.18 -4.59
N PRO A 79 25.73 7.39 -5.35
CA PRO A 79 25.80 7.88 -6.72
C PRO A 79 26.58 9.20 -6.82
N ASP A 80 27.50 9.29 -7.77
CA ASP A 80 28.23 10.53 -8.05
C ASP A 80 27.33 11.51 -8.82
N ILE A 81 27.13 12.71 -8.28
CA ILE A 81 26.35 13.77 -8.91
C ILE A 81 27.27 14.96 -9.15
N GLU A 82 27.42 15.37 -10.41
CA GLU A 82 28.30 16.48 -10.76
C GLU A 82 27.93 17.76 -9.99
N GLY A 83 28.91 18.34 -9.30
CA GLY A 83 28.72 19.55 -8.50
C GLY A 83 28.22 19.31 -7.08
N LEU A 84 27.89 18.10 -6.67
CA LEU A 84 27.53 17.74 -5.32
C LEU A 84 28.62 16.89 -4.66
N THR A 85 28.73 17.00 -3.33
CA THR A 85 29.64 16.21 -2.50
C THR A 85 28.82 15.35 -1.56
N PHE A 86 28.99 14.04 -1.60
CA PHE A 86 28.35 13.11 -0.70
C PHE A 86 28.79 13.38 0.76
N GLU A 87 27.85 13.38 1.67
CA GLU A 87 28.06 13.60 3.11
C GLU A 87 27.77 12.36 3.95
N SER A 88 26.60 11.74 3.74
CA SER A 88 26.17 10.58 4.50
C SER A 88 25.02 9.84 3.80
N GLU A 89 24.75 8.62 4.25
CA GLU A 89 23.58 7.83 3.90
C GLU A 89 22.64 7.74 5.11
N MET A 90 21.32 7.72 4.87
CA MET A 90 20.32 7.48 5.89
C MET A 90 20.47 6.07 6.46
N SER A 91 20.45 5.94 7.79
CA SER A 91 20.47 4.63 8.42
C SER A 91 19.07 4.01 8.37
N LEU A 92 18.97 2.86 7.76
CA LEU A 92 17.76 2.02 7.75
C LEU A 92 18.02 0.75 8.53
N THR A 93 17.00 0.26 9.22
CA THR A 93 17.11 -0.94 10.07
C THR A 93 16.41 -2.13 9.46
N TYR A 94 15.28 -1.91 8.81
CA TYR A 94 14.40 -2.96 8.27
C TYR A 94 14.03 -2.76 6.81
N ALA A 95 13.96 -1.51 6.34
CA ALA A 95 13.62 -1.22 4.95
C ALA A 95 14.78 -1.55 4.01
N GLU A 96 14.47 -2.23 2.91
CA GLU A 96 15.42 -2.69 1.91
C GLU A 96 15.10 -2.14 0.51
N CYS A 97 13.92 -1.51 0.34
CA CYS A 97 13.42 -1.08 -0.96
C CYS A 97 13.67 0.39 -1.27
N PHE A 98 14.42 1.12 -0.45
CA PHE A 98 14.86 2.48 -0.76
C PHE A 98 16.18 2.82 -0.07
N HIS A 99 16.86 3.87 -0.57
CA HIS A 99 18.05 4.48 0.02
C HIS A 99 17.92 6.01 -0.04
N VAL A 100 18.48 6.71 0.95
CA VAL A 100 18.57 8.18 0.94
C VAL A 100 20.02 8.59 1.16
N TYR A 101 20.57 9.30 0.19
CA TYR A 101 21.93 9.84 0.22
C TYR A 101 21.86 11.35 0.41
N TYR A 102 22.61 11.86 1.39
CA TYR A 102 22.71 13.28 1.69
C TYR A 102 23.96 13.87 1.05
N TYR A 103 23.79 15.02 0.44
CA TYR A 103 24.84 15.78 -0.19
C TYR A 103 24.93 17.18 0.40
N ASN A 104 26.08 17.86 0.17
CA ASN A 104 26.29 19.24 0.61
C ASN A 104 25.14 20.17 0.20
N ASP A 105 25.00 21.29 0.92
CA ASP A 105 23.96 22.30 0.67
C ASP A 105 22.50 21.80 0.81
N GLY A 106 22.29 20.64 1.42
CA GLY A 106 21.00 20.07 1.73
C GLY A 106 20.33 19.29 0.60
N TYR A 107 21.04 19.00 -0.49
CA TYR A 107 20.53 18.11 -1.54
C TYR A 107 20.44 16.67 -1.01
N LYS A 108 19.41 15.93 -1.46
CA LYS A 108 19.23 14.53 -1.10
C LYS A 108 18.88 13.73 -2.35
N LEU A 109 19.42 12.54 -2.47
CA LEU A 109 19.01 11.59 -3.50
C LEU A 109 18.24 10.47 -2.81
N LEU A 110 16.97 10.33 -3.13
CA LEU A 110 16.13 9.19 -2.75
C LEU A 110 16.15 8.21 -3.92
N ASP A 111 16.74 7.06 -3.71
CA ASP A 111 16.82 5.98 -4.68
C ASP A 111 15.89 4.85 -4.29
N VAL A 112 15.00 4.47 -5.21
CA VAL A 112 14.07 3.37 -5.04
C VAL A 112 14.38 2.35 -6.14
N PRO A 113 15.13 1.29 -5.84
CA PRO A 113 15.50 0.28 -6.82
C PRO A 113 14.29 -0.22 -7.63
N GLU A 114 14.46 -0.40 -8.93
CA GLU A 114 13.41 -0.78 -9.91
C GLU A 114 12.30 0.27 -10.15
N SER A 115 12.30 1.41 -9.44
CA SER A 115 11.29 2.47 -9.62
C SER A 115 11.89 3.82 -10.02
N GLY A 116 13.12 4.10 -9.64
CA GLY A 116 13.85 5.30 -10.07
C GLY A 116 14.57 6.04 -8.95
N SER A 117 15.34 7.04 -9.35
CA SER A 117 16.10 7.92 -8.47
C SER A 117 15.51 9.33 -8.50
N TYR A 118 15.41 9.96 -7.35
CA TYR A 118 14.74 11.25 -7.16
C TYR A 118 15.67 12.21 -6.43
N LEU A 119 16.12 13.26 -7.13
CA LEU A 119 16.93 14.31 -6.52
C LEU A 119 16.01 15.34 -5.85
N ILE A 120 16.03 15.38 -4.55
CA ILE A 120 15.34 16.39 -3.74
C ILE A 120 16.21 17.65 -3.73
N VAL A 121 15.70 18.69 -4.37
CA VAL A 121 16.38 19.99 -4.51
C VAL A 121 15.83 20.93 -3.43
N PRO A 122 16.68 21.49 -2.55
CA PRO A 122 16.22 22.37 -1.49
C PRO A 122 15.56 23.66 -2.02
N GLU A 123 14.66 24.23 -1.22
CA GLU A 123 14.02 25.50 -1.56
C GLU A 123 15.04 26.59 -1.87
N GLY A 124 14.86 27.26 -3.01
CA GLY A 124 15.72 28.34 -3.48
C GLY A 124 17.04 27.92 -4.07
N LYS A 125 17.28 26.61 -4.24
CA LYS A 125 18.40 26.05 -5.00
C LYS A 125 17.92 25.61 -6.39
N GLU A 126 18.85 25.47 -7.32
CA GLU A 126 18.61 24.92 -8.67
C GLU A 126 19.19 23.51 -8.76
N ALA A 127 18.59 22.66 -9.58
CA ALA A 127 19.14 21.33 -9.85
C ALA A 127 20.53 21.45 -10.52
N PRO A 128 21.50 20.57 -10.19
CA PRO A 128 22.79 20.52 -10.86
C PRO A 128 22.66 20.31 -12.36
N GLU A 129 23.59 20.88 -13.15
CA GLU A 129 23.70 20.59 -14.58
C GLU A 129 24.28 19.17 -14.78
N GLY A 130 23.87 18.50 -15.85
CA GLY A 130 24.45 17.20 -16.22
C GLY A 130 23.92 16.00 -15.46
N LEU A 131 22.77 16.13 -14.78
CA LEU A 131 22.07 14.98 -14.17
C LEU A 131 21.77 13.91 -15.22
N ASP A 132 21.81 12.64 -14.79
CA ASP A 132 21.31 11.53 -15.59
C ASP A 132 19.81 11.77 -15.91
N GLU A 133 19.43 11.52 -17.16
CA GLU A 133 18.05 11.74 -17.64
C GLU A 133 16.99 10.91 -16.89
N ASN A 134 17.42 9.84 -16.20
CA ASN A 134 16.55 8.99 -15.41
C ASN A 134 16.34 9.53 -13.98
N VAL A 135 17.11 10.52 -13.53
CA VAL A 135 16.94 11.15 -12.22
C VAL A 135 15.84 12.19 -12.30
N LYS A 136 14.76 11.96 -11.55
CA LYS A 136 13.62 12.89 -11.44
C LYS A 136 13.92 13.96 -10.39
N ILE A 137 13.52 15.19 -10.67
CA ILE A 137 13.75 16.31 -9.75
C ILE A 137 12.51 16.53 -8.89
N LEU A 138 12.70 16.54 -7.58
CA LEU A 138 11.70 16.94 -6.60
C LEU A 138 12.09 18.30 -6.00
N GLN A 139 11.50 19.37 -6.50
CA GLN A 139 11.80 20.73 -6.04
C GLN A 139 11.03 21.04 -4.76
N GLN A 140 11.72 21.28 -3.65
CA GLN A 140 11.10 21.72 -2.42
C GLN A 140 10.68 23.21 -2.50
N PRO A 141 9.61 23.62 -1.78
CA PRO A 141 8.76 22.78 -0.92
C PRO A 141 7.71 22.00 -1.73
N LEU A 142 7.49 20.73 -1.39
CA LEU A 142 6.40 19.92 -1.93
C LEU A 142 5.12 20.23 -1.12
N LYS A 143 4.09 20.80 -1.75
CA LYS A 143 2.85 21.27 -1.07
C LYS A 143 1.56 20.92 -1.79
N LYS A 144 1.65 20.36 -2.97
CA LYS A 144 0.51 20.01 -3.80
C LYS A 144 0.66 18.58 -4.36
N ILE A 145 0.88 17.66 -3.42
CA ILE A 145 1.09 16.26 -3.74
C ILE A 145 -0.24 15.61 -4.15
N TYR A 146 -0.24 14.84 -5.23
CA TYR A 146 -1.27 13.88 -5.56
C TYR A 146 -0.89 12.53 -4.95
N LEU A 147 -1.68 12.08 -3.97
CA LEU A 147 -1.48 10.83 -3.27
C LEU A 147 -2.48 9.77 -3.75
N ALA A 148 -2.01 8.83 -4.58
CA ALA A 148 -2.74 7.66 -5.01
C ALA A 148 -2.36 6.40 -4.20
N ALA A 149 -1.15 6.35 -3.63
CA ALA A 149 -0.70 5.30 -2.72
C ALA A 149 -1.39 5.43 -1.35
N THR A 150 -2.47 4.69 -1.14
CA THR A 150 -3.28 4.79 0.09
C THR A 150 -2.52 4.46 1.37
N SER A 151 -1.54 3.55 1.28
CA SER A 151 -0.67 3.16 2.40
C SER A 151 0.21 4.29 2.93
N ALA A 152 0.53 5.29 2.09
CA ALA A 152 1.40 6.39 2.47
C ALA A 152 0.70 7.47 3.31
N MET A 153 -0.64 7.61 3.24
CA MET A 153 -1.37 8.68 3.94
C MET A 153 -1.09 8.69 5.45
N ALA A 154 -1.07 7.52 6.09
CA ALA A 154 -0.79 7.40 7.52
C ALA A 154 0.64 7.87 7.86
N LEU A 155 1.61 7.66 6.96
CA LEU A 155 2.98 8.10 7.17
C LEU A 155 3.11 9.64 7.08
N PHE A 156 2.31 10.28 6.22
CA PHE A 156 2.20 11.75 6.19
C PHE A 156 1.52 12.29 7.45
N ASP A 157 0.47 11.63 7.93
CA ASP A 157 -0.22 12.00 9.16
C ASP A 157 0.71 11.90 10.37
N ALA A 158 1.49 10.82 10.47
CA ALA A 158 2.41 10.56 11.56
C ALA A 158 3.54 11.60 11.72
N ILE A 159 3.90 12.31 10.63
CA ILE A 159 4.88 13.40 10.66
C ILE A 159 4.25 14.80 10.58
N ASP A 160 2.91 14.89 10.77
CA ASP A 160 2.14 16.15 10.73
C ASP A 160 2.26 16.89 9.38
N GLU A 161 2.24 16.13 8.26
CA GLU A 161 2.40 16.66 6.89
C GLU A 161 1.22 16.32 5.95
N ILE A 162 0.04 16.04 6.49
CA ILE A 162 -1.20 15.93 5.70
C ILE A 162 -1.43 17.18 4.84
N GLY A 163 -1.01 18.36 5.35
CA GLY A 163 -1.11 19.62 4.64
C GLY A 163 -0.26 19.75 3.36
N SER A 164 0.67 18.82 3.13
CA SER A 164 1.44 18.73 1.88
C SER A 164 0.67 18.01 0.76
N ILE A 165 -0.40 17.27 1.12
CA ILE A 165 -1.26 16.56 0.17
C ILE A 165 -2.39 17.49 -0.25
N ARG A 166 -2.50 17.77 -1.54
CA ARG A 166 -3.59 18.56 -2.13
C ARG A 166 -4.61 17.70 -2.83
N PHE A 167 -4.19 16.55 -3.37
CA PHE A 167 -5.03 15.69 -4.19
C PHE A 167 -5.00 14.26 -3.67
N SER A 168 -6.15 13.61 -3.63
CA SER A 168 -6.30 12.23 -3.21
C SER A 168 -6.76 11.35 -4.36
N GLY A 169 -6.13 10.19 -4.52
CA GLY A 169 -6.58 9.12 -5.41
C GLY A 169 -7.76 8.32 -4.86
N THR A 170 -8.12 8.55 -3.60
CA THR A 170 -9.19 7.86 -2.88
C THR A 170 -10.26 8.87 -2.45
N GLN A 171 -11.53 8.51 -2.59
CA GLN A 171 -12.65 9.33 -2.15
C GLN A 171 -12.75 9.40 -0.62
N VAL A 172 -13.42 10.42 -0.09
CA VAL A 172 -13.54 10.66 1.36
C VAL A 172 -14.10 9.45 2.12
N ASN A 173 -15.06 8.73 1.56
CA ASN A 173 -15.65 7.53 2.16
C ASN A 173 -14.75 6.29 2.13
N GLY A 174 -13.64 6.34 1.41
CA GLY A 174 -12.61 5.30 1.37
C GLY A 174 -11.49 5.49 2.39
N TRP A 175 -11.44 6.63 3.10
CA TRP A 175 -10.45 6.89 4.13
C TRP A 175 -10.91 6.48 5.52
N TYR A 176 -9.99 5.94 6.29
CA TYR A 176 -10.16 5.57 7.71
C TYR A 176 -9.20 6.36 8.62
N ILE A 177 -8.46 7.32 8.06
CA ILE A 177 -7.55 8.23 8.76
C ILE A 177 -8.32 9.53 8.98
N ASP A 178 -8.62 9.87 10.24
CA ASP A 178 -9.52 10.97 10.61
C ASP A 178 -9.03 12.32 10.08
N SER A 179 -7.73 12.60 10.11
CA SER A 179 -7.12 13.83 9.59
C SER A 179 -7.31 13.97 8.08
N ALA A 180 -7.17 12.87 7.31
CA ALA A 180 -7.41 12.85 5.87
C ALA A 180 -8.89 13.07 5.55
N VAL A 181 -9.81 12.39 6.27
CA VAL A 181 -11.26 12.60 6.14
C VAL A 181 -11.61 14.06 6.40
N GLN A 182 -11.12 14.62 7.51
CA GLN A 182 -11.38 16.03 7.87
C GLN A 182 -10.82 17.00 6.84
N ALA A 183 -9.61 16.78 6.32
CA ALA A 183 -9.01 17.63 5.29
C ALA A 183 -9.81 17.59 3.98
N MET A 184 -10.34 16.42 3.60
CA MET A 184 -11.21 16.28 2.43
C MET A 184 -12.57 16.94 2.63
N GLU A 185 -13.20 16.79 3.79
CA GLU A 185 -14.48 17.45 4.11
C GLU A 185 -14.35 18.98 4.13
N ASN A 186 -13.20 19.49 4.56
CA ASN A 186 -12.90 20.93 4.54
C ASN A 186 -12.54 21.45 3.14
N GLY A 187 -12.22 20.57 2.19
CA GLY A 187 -11.77 20.95 0.84
C GLY A 187 -10.27 21.30 0.77
N ASP A 188 -9.51 21.02 1.83
CA ASP A 188 -8.05 21.16 1.84
C ASP A 188 -7.41 20.09 0.95
N ILE A 189 -7.95 18.86 0.96
CA ILE A 189 -7.64 17.78 0.03
C ILE A 189 -8.86 17.56 -0.88
N ILE A 190 -8.63 17.44 -2.18
CA ILE A 190 -9.67 17.17 -3.17
C ILE A 190 -9.44 15.82 -3.87
N TYR A 191 -10.53 15.12 -4.17
CA TYR A 191 -10.43 13.89 -4.97
C TYR A 191 -10.08 14.24 -6.42
N ALA A 192 -8.99 13.69 -6.94
CA ALA A 192 -8.48 13.95 -8.28
C ALA A 192 -8.46 12.68 -9.16
N GLY A 193 -9.40 11.77 -8.96
CA GLY A 193 -9.43 10.49 -9.69
C GLY A 193 -8.52 9.43 -9.04
N LYS A 194 -8.74 8.17 -9.39
CA LYS A 194 -7.94 7.04 -8.90
C LYS A 194 -6.63 6.88 -9.71
N TYR A 195 -5.67 6.11 -9.19
CA TYR A 195 -4.38 5.85 -9.81
C TYR A 195 -4.46 5.49 -11.31
N SER A 196 -5.49 4.76 -11.74
CA SER A 196 -5.66 4.32 -13.14
C SER A 196 -6.43 5.31 -14.02
N GLU A 197 -6.99 6.38 -13.45
CA GLU A 197 -7.85 7.35 -14.12
C GLU A 197 -7.84 8.71 -13.38
N PRO A 198 -6.64 9.36 -13.26
CA PRO A 198 -6.52 10.64 -12.60
C PRO A 198 -7.12 11.77 -13.44
N ASP A 199 -7.57 12.83 -12.78
CA ASP A 199 -8.05 14.08 -13.40
C ASP A 199 -6.83 14.95 -13.78
N TYR A 200 -6.28 14.71 -14.95
CA TYR A 200 -5.10 15.41 -15.45
C TYR A 200 -5.29 16.92 -15.55
N GLU A 201 -6.51 17.39 -15.91
CA GLU A 201 -6.82 18.82 -16.02
C GLU A 201 -6.74 19.47 -14.65
N LEU A 202 -7.33 18.85 -13.63
CA LEU A 202 -7.29 19.31 -12.25
C LEU A 202 -5.85 19.35 -11.69
N LEU A 203 -5.06 18.30 -11.94
CA LEU A 203 -3.67 18.25 -11.48
C LEU A 203 -2.83 19.39 -12.05
N VAL A 204 -2.99 19.68 -13.35
CA VAL A 204 -2.27 20.77 -14.02
C VAL A 204 -2.78 22.15 -13.57
N ASP A 205 -4.09 22.37 -13.55
CA ASP A 205 -4.68 23.67 -13.26
C ASP A 205 -4.38 24.15 -11.84
N GLU A 206 -4.37 23.22 -10.88
CA GLU A 206 -4.01 23.51 -9.48
C GLU A 206 -2.49 23.46 -9.23
N GLY A 207 -1.70 22.95 -10.18
CA GLY A 207 -0.24 22.89 -10.14
C GLY A 207 0.30 21.82 -9.20
N CYS A 208 -0.06 20.55 -9.47
CA CYS A 208 0.49 19.39 -8.79
C CYS A 208 2.02 19.36 -8.92
N ASP A 209 2.74 19.15 -7.81
CA ASP A 209 4.21 19.18 -7.77
C ASP A 209 4.85 17.79 -7.64
N LEU A 210 4.07 16.77 -7.27
CA LEU A 210 4.49 15.37 -7.17
C LEU A 210 3.26 14.46 -7.21
N ALA A 211 3.33 13.38 -7.97
CA ALA A 211 2.39 12.26 -7.87
C ALA A 211 3.06 11.10 -7.10
N ILE A 212 2.45 10.66 -6.01
CA ILE A 212 2.87 9.47 -5.24
C ILE A 212 1.92 8.34 -5.58
N GLU A 213 2.43 7.38 -6.30
CA GLU A 213 1.72 6.20 -6.79
C GLU A 213 2.20 4.94 -6.08
N SER A 214 1.33 3.96 -5.93
CA SER A 214 1.75 2.61 -5.56
C SER A 214 2.23 1.82 -6.77
N THR A 215 2.74 0.62 -6.54
CA THR A 215 3.15 -0.29 -7.63
C THR A 215 1.99 -0.68 -8.57
N MET A 216 0.74 -0.40 -8.21
CA MET A 216 -0.42 -0.59 -9.08
C MET A 216 -0.34 0.23 -10.36
N ILE A 217 0.37 1.37 -10.35
CA ILE A 217 0.59 2.19 -11.56
C ILE A 217 1.32 1.40 -12.66
N LEU A 218 2.13 0.40 -12.31
CA LEU A 218 2.86 -0.44 -13.25
C LEU A 218 1.93 -1.29 -14.14
N HIS A 219 0.69 -1.51 -13.73
CA HIS A 219 -0.35 -2.15 -14.54
C HIS A 219 -1.00 -1.18 -15.55
N THR A 220 -0.77 0.12 -15.36
CA THR A 220 -1.30 1.18 -16.22
C THR A 220 -0.19 2.14 -16.67
N PRO A 221 0.88 1.66 -17.32
CA PRO A 221 2.06 2.47 -17.63
C PRO A 221 1.76 3.72 -18.44
N LYS A 222 0.70 3.72 -19.25
CA LYS A 222 0.24 4.89 -20.00
C LYS A 222 -0.23 6.03 -19.09
N VAL A 223 -0.76 5.72 -17.90
CA VAL A 223 -1.17 6.75 -16.93
C VAL A 223 0.06 7.42 -16.36
N GLN A 224 1.07 6.64 -15.97
CA GLN A 224 2.35 7.18 -15.52
C GLN A 224 2.98 8.07 -16.58
N GLU A 225 3.09 7.59 -17.83
CA GLU A 225 3.62 8.37 -18.97
C GLU A 225 2.85 9.69 -19.15
N MET A 226 1.52 9.66 -19.02
CA MET A 226 0.69 10.87 -19.17
C MET A 226 0.94 11.89 -18.06
N ILE A 227 1.10 11.45 -16.80
CA ILE A 227 1.43 12.35 -15.68
C ILE A 227 2.82 12.98 -15.90
N GLU A 228 3.80 12.17 -16.28
CA GLU A 228 5.18 12.63 -16.54
C GLU A 228 5.26 13.59 -17.76
N MET A 229 4.43 13.38 -18.79
CA MET A 229 4.31 14.31 -19.94
C MET A 229 3.74 15.69 -19.57
N LEU A 230 3.12 15.82 -18.40
CA LEU A 230 2.63 17.08 -17.85
C LEU A 230 3.66 17.75 -16.93
N ASP A 231 4.91 17.29 -16.97
CA ASP A 231 6.01 17.76 -16.11
C ASP A 231 5.75 17.53 -14.61
N ILE A 232 4.90 16.55 -14.25
CA ILE A 232 4.67 16.13 -12.87
C ILE A 232 5.52 14.89 -12.60
N PRO A 233 6.50 14.93 -11.68
CA PRO A 233 7.29 13.77 -11.34
C PRO A 233 6.40 12.71 -10.67
N VAL A 234 6.62 11.43 -11.02
CA VAL A 234 5.91 10.30 -10.42
C VAL A 234 6.88 9.54 -9.52
N PHE A 235 6.56 9.48 -8.23
CA PHE A 235 7.23 8.66 -7.24
C PHE A 235 6.43 7.37 -7.02
N ILE A 236 7.09 6.21 -7.11
CA ILE A 236 6.43 4.91 -6.92
C ILE A 236 6.82 4.37 -5.55
N ASP A 237 5.84 4.33 -4.64
CA ASP A 237 5.97 3.71 -3.32
C ASP A 237 6.06 2.19 -3.47
N ARG A 238 7.13 1.60 -2.94
CA ARG A 238 7.36 0.14 -2.91
C ARG A 238 7.31 -0.45 -1.50
N SER A 239 6.74 0.27 -0.56
CA SER A 239 6.61 -0.18 0.83
C SER A 239 5.92 -1.54 0.96
N SER A 240 5.04 -1.89 0.02
CA SER A 240 4.36 -3.18 -0.03
C SER A 240 5.27 -4.36 -0.40
N TYR A 241 6.48 -4.10 -0.89
CA TYR A 241 7.49 -5.11 -1.21
C TYR A 241 8.51 -5.35 -0.08
N GLU A 242 8.41 -4.58 1.00
CA GLU A 242 9.24 -4.82 2.17
C GLU A 242 8.93 -6.19 2.79
N THR A 243 9.99 -6.97 3.04
CA THR A 243 9.87 -8.31 3.60
C THR A 243 9.64 -8.29 5.11
N HIS A 244 10.13 -7.25 5.79
CA HIS A 244 9.92 -7.06 7.22
C HIS A 244 8.76 -6.07 7.46
N PRO A 245 7.82 -6.36 8.39
CA PRO A 245 6.68 -5.46 8.63
C PRO A 245 7.09 -4.04 9.02
N LEU A 246 8.13 -3.87 9.85
CA LEU A 246 8.67 -2.54 10.17
C LEU A 246 9.38 -1.86 9.00
N GLY A 247 9.84 -2.60 7.98
CA GLY A 247 10.36 -2.00 6.76
C GLY A 247 9.31 -1.09 6.10
N ARG A 248 8.04 -1.52 6.09
CA ARG A 248 6.92 -0.70 5.59
C ARG A 248 6.74 0.59 6.39
N THR A 249 6.78 0.50 7.72
CA THR A 249 6.69 1.68 8.60
C THR A 249 7.92 2.59 8.43
N GLU A 250 9.10 2.03 8.18
CA GLU A 250 10.34 2.78 8.01
C GLU A 250 10.35 3.66 6.75
N TRP A 251 9.43 3.45 5.79
CA TRP A 251 9.19 4.36 4.67
C TRP A 251 8.78 5.77 5.10
N ILE A 252 8.34 5.95 6.34
CA ILE A 252 8.14 7.28 6.95
C ILE A 252 9.41 8.15 6.83
N LYS A 253 10.60 7.53 6.87
CA LYS A 253 11.89 8.23 6.72
C LYS A 253 12.11 8.73 5.30
N ALA A 254 11.62 8.01 4.26
CA ALA A 254 11.66 8.48 2.88
C ALA A 254 10.81 9.75 2.72
N TYR A 255 9.59 9.76 3.27
CA TYR A 255 8.71 10.94 3.27
C TYR A 255 9.26 12.05 4.16
N GLY A 256 9.87 11.72 5.29
CA GLY A 256 10.61 12.67 6.12
C GLY A 256 11.71 13.38 5.34
N ALA A 257 12.49 12.66 4.54
CA ALA A 257 13.52 13.24 3.69
C ALA A 257 12.95 14.17 2.60
N MET A 258 11.82 13.81 1.99
CA MET A 258 11.14 14.65 0.98
C MET A 258 10.66 15.99 1.57
N LEU A 259 10.24 15.99 2.84
CA LEU A 259 9.52 17.09 3.48
C LEU A 259 10.36 17.82 4.55
N ASN A 260 11.64 17.48 4.71
CA ASN A 260 12.54 17.99 5.79
C ASN A 260 12.00 17.69 7.20
N LYS A 261 11.47 16.48 7.40
CA LYS A 261 10.89 15.94 8.63
C LYS A 261 11.63 14.69 9.13
N GLU A 262 12.92 14.59 8.85
CA GLU A 262 13.73 13.42 9.22
C GLU A 262 13.70 13.13 10.71
N ALA A 263 13.74 14.17 11.55
CA ALA A 263 13.79 13.99 13.01
C ALA A 263 12.44 13.46 13.56
N GLU A 264 11.33 13.98 13.02
CA GLU A 264 9.98 13.52 13.37
C GLU A 264 9.78 12.08 12.89
N ALA A 265 10.21 11.76 11.68
CA ALA A 265 10.12 10.43 11.09
C ALA A 265 10.96 9.40 11.88
N GLU A 266 12.20 9.75 12.27
CA GLU A 266 13.05 8.89 13.08
C GLU A 266 12.42 8.60 14.44
N THR A 267 11.96 9.65 15.14
CA THR A 267 11.34 9.52 16.46
C THR A 267 10.10 8.62 16.41
N PHE A 268 9.22 8.84 15.42
CA PHE A 268 8.03 8.03 15.27
C PHE A 268 8.37 6.56 14.97
N PHE A 269 9.33 6.34 14.07
CA PHE A 269 9.77 5.00 13.73
C PHE A 269 10.39 4.25 14.91
N GLU A 270 11.24 4.92 15.70
CA GLU A 270 11.84 4.33 16.90
C GLU A 270 10.78 3.89 17.91
N ASP A 271 9.71 4.69 18.12
CA ASP A 271 8.58 4.33 18.99
C ASP A 271 7.85 3.07 18.48
N GLN A 272 7.67 2.92 17.16
CA GLN A 272 7.08 1.71 16.59
C GLN A 272 8.01 0.50 16.68
N ALA A 273 9.30 0.69 16.46
CA ALA A 273 10.30 -0.38 16.59
C ALA A 273 10.40 -0.91 18.02
N GLN A 274 10.19 -0.04 19.03
CA GLN A 274 10.20 -0.43 20.44
C GLN A 274 9.15 -1.51 20.77
N ILE A 275 7.99 -1.50 20.10
CA ILE A 275 6.94 -2.51 20.29
C ILE A 275 7.45 -3.90 19.96
N ILE A 276 8.22 -4.03 18.87
CA ILE A 276 8.80 -5.32 18.46
C ILE A 276 9.98 -5.70 19.36
N GLU A 277 10.78 -4.73 19.77
CA GLU A 277 11.89 -4.98 20.68
C GLU A 277 11.43 -5.56 22.03
N GLU A 278 10.22 -5.19 22.51
CA GLU A 278 9.61 -5.76 23.70
C GLU A 278 9.24 -7.25 23.53
N LEU A 279 9.03 -7.70 22.30
CA LEU A 279 8.66 -9.09 21.96
C LEU A 279 9.86 -9.95 21.57
N LYS A 280 11.07 -9.41 21.42
CA LYS A 280 12.22 -10.14 20.86
C LYS A 280 12.62 -11.40 21.65
N ASP A 281 12.45 -11.37 22.97
CA ASP A 281 12.78 -12.48 23.86
C ASP A 281 11.56 -13.35 24.17
N PHE A 282 10.41 -13.10 23.52
CA PHE A 282 9.20 -13.88 23.72
C PHE A 282 9.35 -15.25 23.04
N GLU A 283 9.22 -16.33 23.84
CA GLU A 283 9.31 -17.68 23.31
C GLU A 283 8.09 -18.01 22.44
N ASN A 284 8.32 -18.59 21.26
CA ASN A 284 7.25 -19.02 20.38
C ASN A 284 6.36 -20.04 21.09
N THR A 285 5.06 -19.79 21.12
CA THR A 285 4.07 -20.63 21.80
C THR A 285 3.79 -21.95 21.11
N GLY A 286 4.20 -22.07 19.83
CA GLY A 286 3.84 -23.20 18.97
C GLY A 286 2.39 -23.18 18.49
N LYS A 287 1.57 -22.18 18.92
CA LYS A 287 0.19 -21.98 18.43
C LYS A 287 0.21 -21.56 16.98
N THR A 288 -0.75 -22.06 16.20
CA THR A 288 -0.86 -21.80 14.77
C THR A 288 -1.94 -20.77 14.48
N VAL A 289 -1.62 -19.82 13.59
CA VAL A 289 -2.52 -18.73 13.17
C VAL A 289 -2.68 -18.75 11.66
N ALA A 290 -3.92 -18.79 11.17
CA ALA A 290 -4.26 -18.64 9.75
C ALA A 290 -4.90 -17.27 9.51
N ILE A 291 -4.32 -16.48 8.59
CA ILE A 291 -4.86 -15.19 8.13
C ILE A 291 -5.39 -15.38 6.72
N PHE A 292 -6.64 -15.03 6.47
CA PHE A 292 -7.29 -15.24 5.16
C PHE A 292 -8.49 -14.32 4.95
N TYR A 293 -8.96 -14.27 3.71
CA TYR A 293 -10.31 -13.81 3.36
C TYR A 293 -10.90 -14.70 2.27
N MET A 294 -12.21 -14.62 2.05
CA MET A 294 -12.90 -15.33 0.97
C MET A 294 -13.19 -14.40 -0.17
N ASN A 295 -12.69 -14.70 -1.38
CA ASN A 295 -13.04 -13.91 -2.55
C ASN A 295 -14.46 -14.23 -3.05
N THR A 296 -14.94 -13.46 -4.03
CA THR A 296 -16.31 -13.59 -4.59
C THR A 296 -16.55 -14.92 -5.28
N ASN A 297 -15.51 -15.69 -5.61
CA ASN A 297 -15.58 -17.01 -6.22
C ASN A 297 -15.61 -18.15 -5.19
N GLY A 298 -15.63 -17.83 -3.89
CA GLY A 298 -15.61 -18.81 -2.81
C GLY A 298 -14.24 -19.48 -2.61
N VAL A 299 -13.17 -18.82 -3.04
CA VAL A 299 -11.78 -19.26 -2.86
C VAL A 299 -11.20 -18.57 -1.63
N ALA A 300 -10.50 -19.30 -0.78
CA ALA A 300 -9.76 -18.73 0.32
C ALA A 300 -8.45 -18.11 -0.20
N VAL A 301 -8.25 -16.83 0.06
CA VAL A 301 -7.02 -16.12 -0.29
C VAL A 301 -6.19 -15.94 0.97
N VAL A 302 -4.96 -16.44 0.96
CA VAL A 302 -4.02 -16.40 2.07
C VAL A 302 -2.74 -15.70 1.66
N ARG A 303 -1.95 -15.21 2.61
CA ARG A 303 -0.64 -14.61 2.34
C ARG A 303 0.41 -15.70 2.13
N LYS A 304 1.39 -15.44 1.27
CA LYS A 304 2.54 -16.31 1.10
C LYS A 304 3.43 -16.34 2.35
N PRO A 305 4.21 -17.40 2.59
CA PRO A 305 5.13 -17.45 3.72
C PRO A 305 6.15 -16.31 3.76
N SER A 306 6.53 -15.78 2.59
CA SER A 306 7.46 -14.65 2.46
C SER A 306 6.83 -13.27 2.68
N ASP A 307 5.50 -13.20 2.81
CA ASP A 307 4.78 -11.94 3.01
C ASP A 307 4.97 -11.40 4.44
N TYR A 308 4.96 -10.07 4.57
CA TYR A 308 5.14 -9.39 5.85
C TYR A 308 4.09 -9.79 6.91
N MET A 309 2.85 -10.13 6.51
CA MET A 309 1.81 -10.57 7.48
C MET A 309 2.13 -11.96 8.06
N ALA A 310 2.70 -12.87 7.27
CA ALA A 310 3.21 -14.14 7.79
C ALA A 310 4.32 -13.89 8.81
N LYS A 311 5.23 -12.95 8.49
CA LYS A 311 6.30 -12.54 9.39
C LYS A 311 5.80 -11.89 10.68
N MET A 312 4.72 -11.11 10.63
CA MET A 312 4.07 -10.54 11.83
C MET A 312 3.61 -11.63 12.80
N VAL A 313 3.01 -12.71 12.30
CA VAL A 313 2.59 -13.86 13.12
C VAL A 313 3.80 -14.51 13.82
N GLU A 314 4.92 -14.67 13.11
CA GLU A 314 6.14 -15.25 13.66
C GLU A 314 6.76 -14.35 14.75
N ILE A 315 6.87 -13.04 14.50
CA ILE A 315 7.39 -12.06 15.47
C ILE A 315 6.51 -12.01 16.72
N ALA A 316 5.19 -12.14 16.55
CA ALA A 316 4.24 -12.21 17.67
C ALA A 316 4.39 -13.48 18.53
N GLY A 317 5.21 -14.47 18.13
CA GLY A 317 5.46 -15.71 18.86
C GLY A 317 4.48 -16.85 18.52
N ALA A 318 3.93 -16.86 17.30
CA ALA A 318 3.11 -17.95 16.79
C ALA A 318 3.72 -18.57 15.53
N LYS A 319 3.14 -19.67 15.05
CA LYS A 319 3.47 -20.28 13.76
C LYS A 319 2.40 -19.86 12.73
N TYR A 320 2.81 -19.36 11.57
CA TYR A 320 1.89 -19.12 10.48
C TYR A 320 1.42 -20.46 9.87
N ALA A 321 0.12 -20.63 9.68
CA ALA A 321 -0.47 -21.93 9.30
C ALA A 321 -0.02 -22.41 7.90
N PHE A 322 0.39 -21.50 7.03
CA PHE A 322 0.78 -21.81 5.66
C PHE A 322 2.30 -21.72 5.43
N SER A 323 3.11 -21.66 6.49
CA SER A 323 4.58 -21.50 6.38
C SER A 323 5.28 -22.60 5.57
N ASP A 324 4.69 -23.80 5.48
CA ASP A 324 5.25 -24.93 4.75
C ASP A 324 4.67 -25.07 3.31
N VAL A 325 3.82 -24.13 2.87
CA VAL A 325 3.23 -24.15 1.53
C VAL A 325 4.21 -23.54 0.53
N ILE A 326 4.46 -24.28 -0.55
CA ILE A 326 5.32 -23.81 -1.64
C ILE A 326 4.41 -23.27 -2.76
N ASP A 327 4.61 -22.01 -3.12
CA ASP A 327 3.95 -21.37 -4.25
C ASP A 327 4.97 -20.51 -5.00
N ASP A 328 5.31 -20.94 -6.23
CA ASP A 328 6.26 -20.27 -7.12
C ASP A 328 5.58 -19.15 -7.97
N SER A 329 4.29 -18.88 -7.76
CA SER A 329 3.60 -17.78 -8.47
C SER A 329 4.16 -16.41 -8.04
N THR A 330 3.99 -15.41 -8.90
CA THR A 330 4.30 -14.02 -8.56
C THR A 330 3.27 -13.44 -7.59
N GLY A 331 3.62 -12.38 -6.86
CA GLY A 331 2.75 -11.70 -5.90
C GLY A 331 2.87 -12.21 -4.46
N THR A 332 2.09 -11.61 -3.57
CA THR A 332 2.17 -11.78 -2.11
C THR A 332 1.09 -12.71 -1.55
N THR A 333 0.12 -13.12 -2.37
CA THR A 333 -1.02 -13.96 -1.98
C THR A 333 -1.05 -15.28 -2.73
N MET A 334 -1.77 -16.26 -2.17
CA MET A 334 -2.07 -17.56 -2.79
C MET A 334 -3.57 -17.80 -2.73
N ASP A 335 -4.13 -18.28 -3.84
CA ASP A 335 -5.51 -18.76 -3.91
C ASP A 335 -5.56 -20.24 -3.51
N MET A 336 -6.42 -20.59 -2.56
CA MET A 336 -6.63 -21.96 -2.11
C MET A 336 -8.11 -22.34 -2.30
N THR A 337 -8.37 -23.49 -2.92
CA THR A 337 -9.70 -24.09 -2.85
C THR A 337 -10.07 -24.31 -1.39
N MET A 338 -11.38 -24.41 -1.08
CA MET A 338 -11.80 -24.68 0.29
C MET A 338 -11.26 -26.00 0.85
N GLU A 339 -11.05 -27.00 0.00
CA GLU A 339 -10.45 -28.29 0.37
C GLU A 339 -8.96 -28.14 0.72
N GLU A 340 -8.20 -27.35 -0.03
CA GLU A 340 -6.79 -27.06 0.26
C GLU A 340 -6.66 -26.25 1.54
N PHE A 341 -7.47 -25.18 1.68
CA PHE A 341 -7.51 -24.38 2.88
C PHE A 341 -7.90 -25.20 4.13
N TYR A 342 -8.92 -26.07 4.00
CA TYR A 342 -9.31 -26.99 5.05
C TYR A 342 -8.14 -27.88 5.46
N SER A 343 -7.49 -28.52 4.48
CA SER A 343 -6.36 -29.43 4.75
C SER A 343 -5.21 -28.72 5.48
N ALA A 344 -4.96 -27.44 5.18
CA ALA A 344 -3.84 -26.68 5.75
C ALA A 344 -4.17 -26.03 7.11
N ALA A 345 -5.43 -25.63 7.35
CA ALA A 345 -5.79 -24.78 8.48
C ALA A 345 -6.88 -25.33 9.40
N VAL A 346 -7.43 -26.55 9.18
CA VAL A 346 -8.50 -27.11 10.02
C VAL A 346 -8.10 -27.27 11.48
N ASP A 347 -6.82 -27.56 11.75
CA ASP A 347 -6.23 -27.72 13.07
C ASP A 347 -5.56 -26.44 13.60
N ALA A 348 -5.66 -25.30 12.88
CA ALA A 348 -5.13 -24.03 13.35
C ALA A 348 -5.79 -23.62 14.67
N ASP A 349 -4.97 -23.11 15.61
CA ASP A 349 -5.44 -22.64 16.91
C ASP A 349 -6.28 -21.37 16.81
N TYR A 350 -5.94 -20.50 15.86
CA TYR A 350 -6.60 -19.22 15.62
C TYR A 350 -6.84 -18.98 14.14
N LEU A 351 -7.99 -18.37 13.84
CA LEU A 351 -8.32 -17.82 12.52
C LEU A 351 -8.44 -16.31 12.61
N ILE A 352 -7.80 -15.59 11.71
CA ILE A 352 -7.96 -14.14 11.53
C ILE A 352 -8.56 -13.89 10.15
N TYR A 353 -9.79 -13.37 10.12
CA TYR A 353 -10.43 -12.96 8.88
C TYR A 353 -10.03 -11.55 8.51
N ASN A 354 -9.51 -11.34 7.31
CA ASN A 354 -9.06 -10.03 6.84
C ASN A 354 -10.24 -9.20 6.31
N ALA A 355 -10.88 -8.43 7.20
CA ALA A 355 -12.03 -7.59 6.86
C ALA A 355 -11.68 -6.28 6.14
N SER A 356 -10.39 -5.97 5.96
CA SER A 356 -9.98 -4.82 5.14
C SER A 356 -10.15 -5.08 3.64
N ILE A 357 -10.22 -6.36 3.24
CA ILE A 357 -10.49 -6.77 1.85
C ILE A 357 -11.95 -7.20 1.68
N ASP A 358 -12.40 -8.15 2.51
CA ASP A 358 -13.81 -8.59 2.49
C ASP A 358 -14.49 -8.20 3.80
N ASN A 359 -15.20 -7.10 3.81
CA ASN A 359 -15.90 -6.59 4.99
C ASN A 359 -17.30 -7.19 5.20
N SER A 360 -17.68 -8.22 4.44
CA SER A 360 -18.97 -8.87 4.54
C SER A 360 -19.08 -9.81 5.75
N VAL A 361 -17.96 -10.26 6.32
CA VAL A 361 -17.92 -11.12 7.50
C VAL A 361 -17.86 -10.26 8.76
N THR A 362 -19.03 -10.00 9.33
CA THR A 362 -19.21 -9.19 10.54
C THR A 362 -19.67 -10.01 11.77
N SER A 363 -19.88 -11.32 11.59
CA SER A 363 -20.29 -12.24 12.65
C SER A 363 -19.85 -13.67 12.32
N MET A 364 -19.86 -14.54 13.33
CA MET A 364 -19.59 -15.97 13.15
C MET A 364 -20.57 -16.59 12.13
N ASP A 365 -21.86 -16.23 12.19
CA ASP A 365 -22.85 -16.73 11.23
C ASP A 365 -22.52 -16.33 9.79
N ALA A 366 -21.99 -15.11 9.59
CA ALA A 366 -21.58 -14.65 8.28
C ALA A 366 -20.36 -15.42 7.74
N LEU A 367 -19.41 -15.77 8.60
CA LEU A 367 -18.27 -16.62 8.25
C LEU A 367 -18.73 -18.03 7.89
N LEU A 368 -19.57 -18.65 8.71
CA LEU A 368 -20.10 -20.00 8.48
C LEU A 368 -20.93 -20.07 7.18
N ALA A 369 -21.60 -18.99 6.81
CA ALA A 369 -22.33 -18.91 5.55
C ALA A 369 -21.45 -18.94 4.29
N LYS A 370 -20.13 -18.67 4.43
CA LYS A 370 -19.18 -18.76 3.29
C LYS A 370 -18.89 -20.20 2.87
N SER A 371 -18.86 -21.17 3.84
CA SER A 371 -18.68 -22.60 3.57
C SER A 371 -19.08 -23.44 4.76
N ASP A 372 -19.79 -24.55 4.53
CA ASP A 372 -20.16 -25.54 5.56
C ASP A 372 -18.92 -26.19 6.23
N LEU A 373 -17.78 -26.24 5.51
CA LEU A 373 -16.54 -26.82 6.03
C LEU A 373 -16.00 -26.08 7.25
N PHE A 374 -16.31 -24.77 7.40
CA PHE A 374 -15.85 -23.99 8.56
C PHE A 374 -16.31 -24.57 9.90
N THR A 375 -17.43 -25.27 9.95
CA THR A 375 -17.94 -25.89 11.17
C THR A 375 -16.99 -26.92 11.78
N ASP A 376 -16.07 -27.48 10.98
CA ASP A 376 -15.10 -28.49 11.41
C ASP A 376 -13.79 -27.91 11.94
N PHE A 377 -13.51 -26.63 11.72
CA PHE A 377 -12.28 -25.99 12.15
C PHE A 377 -12.14 -25.95 13.68
N LYS A 378 -10.95 -26.26 14.18
CA LYS A 378 -10.62 -26.22 15.60
C LYS A 378 -10.90 -24.84 16.21
N ALA A 379 -10.36 -23.79 15.56
CA ALA A 379 -10.52 -22.42 16.04
C ALA A 379 -11.99 -22.00 16.17
N ILE A 380 -12.88 -22.45 15.27
CA ILE A 380 -14.32 -22.17 15.33
C ILE A 380 -14.96 -22.89 16.52
N LYS A 381 -14.64 -24.16 16.72
CA LYS A 381 -15.15 -24.97 17.85
C LYS A 381 -14.73 -24.39 19.21
N GLU A 382 -13.55 -23.79 19.27
CA GLU A 382 -12.96 -23.21 20.48
C GLU A 382 -13.29 -21.71 20.66
N GLY A 383 -13.93 -21.05 19.65
CA GLY A 383 -14.26 -19.63 19.71
C GLY A 383 -13.05 -18.71 19.48
N ASN A 384 -11.98 -19.22 18.83
CA ASN A 384 -10.73 -18.52 18.55
C ASN A 384 -10.72 -17.94 17.13
N VAL A 385 -11.77 -17.22 16.77
CA VAL A 385 -11.91 -16.57 15.47
C VAL A 385 -11.93 -15.06 15.66
N TRP A 386 -11.08 -14.38 14.90
CA TRP A 386 -10.87 -12.95 14.98
C TRP A 386 -11.05 -12.31 13.62
N THR A 387 -11.28 -11.02 13.59
CA THR A 387 -11.34 -10.22 12.36
C THR A 387 -10.51 -8.98 12.51
N THR A 388 -9.91 -8.53 11.41
CA THR A 388 -9.21 -7.24 11.36
C THR A 388 -10.21 -6.10 11.23
N GLY A 389 -9.79 -4.88 11.62
CA GLY A 389 -10.49 -3.67 11.22
C GLY A 389 -10.39 -3.42 9.70
N LYS A 390 -11.28 -2.55 9.19
CA LYS A 390 -11.27 -2.13 7.78
C LYS A 390 -10.07 -1.26 7.43
N SER A 391 -9.48 -0.59 8.43
CA SER A 391 -8.36 0.35 8.29
C SER A 391 -6.99 -0.32 8.12
N LEU A 392 -6.88 -1.63 8.23
CA LEU A 392 -5.60 -2.35 8.33
C LEU A 392 -4.57 -1.91 7.28
N TYR A 393 -4.97 -1.81 6.00
CA TYR A 393 -4.04 -1.42 4.93
C TYR A 393 -3.70 0.07 4.86
N GLN A 394 -4.43 0.89 5.59
CA GLN A 394 -4.14 2.32 5.72
C GLN A 394 -3.33 2.66 6.97
N ALA A 395 -3.06 1.69 7.83
CA ALA A 395 -2.35 1.86 9.09
C ALA A 395 -0.90 1.36 9.00
N THR A 396 -0.21 1.78 7.93
CA THR A 396 1.19 1.41 7.65
C THR A 396 2.14 1.99 8.69
N ASP A 397 1.77 3.07 9.32
CA ASP A 397 2.49 3.74 10.40
C ASP A 397 2.55 2.89 11.68
N ILE A 398 1.50 2.14 12.02
CA ILE A 398 1.37 1.41 13.28
C ILE A 398 1.30 -0.11 13.10
N VAL A 399 2.01 -0.65 12.13
CA VAL A 399 2.09 -2.11 11.86
C VAL A 399 2.53 -2.90 13.10
N GLY A 400 3.37 -2.33 13.96
CA GLY A 400 3.79 -2.93 15.23
C GLY A 400 2.61 -3.27 16.15
N GLN A 401 1.51 -2.50 16.10
CA GLN A 401 0.32 -2.77 16.91
C GLN A 401 -0.38 -4.07 16.51
N LEU A 402 -0.43 -4.41 15.21
CA LEU A 402 -1.00 -5.70 14.79
C LEU A 402 -0.18 -6.87 15.32
N ILE A 403 1.15 -6.74 15.35
CA ILE A 403 2.03 -7.77 15.94
C ILE A 403 1.72 -7.94 17.42
N ARG A 404 1.56 -6.83 18.14
CA ARG A 404 1.15 -6.83 19.56
C ARG A 404 -0.22 -7.47 19.75
N ASP A 405 -1.19 -7.14 18.90
CA ASP A 405 -2.54 -7.73 18.95
C ASP A 405 -2.50 -9.25 18.77
N VAL A 406 -1.72 -9.75 17.82
CA VAL A 406 -1.53 -11.21 17.62
C VAL A 406 -0.87 -11.82 18.85
N ASN A 407 0.12 -11.17 19.48
CA ASN A 407 0.73 -11.65 20.71
C ASN A 407 -0.29 -11.69 21.86
N LEU A 408 -1.09 -10.63 22.06
CA LEU A 408 -2.17 -10.62 23.06
C LEU A 408 -3.19 -11.74 22.79
N MET A 409 -3.58 -11.94 21.53
CA MET A 409 -4.51 -12.99 21.13
C MET A 409 -4.02 -14.38 21.52
N ILE A 410 -2.75 -14.70 21.24
CA ILE A 410 -2.18 -16.04 21.50
C ILE A 410 -1.80 -16.27 22.96
N THR A 411 -1.72 -15.21 23.76
CA THR A 411 -1.39 -15.27 25.21
C THR A 411 -2.60 -15.09 26.10
N ASP A 412 -3.81 -15.00 25.54
CA ASP A 412 -5.06 -14.70 26.26
C ASP A 412 -4.96 -13.37 27.03
N GLY A 413 -4.31 -12.37 26.42
CA GLY A 413 -4.16 -11.01 26.96
C GLY A 413 -5.47 -10.22 26.95
N ASP A 414 -5.39 -8.95 27.40
CA ASP A 414 -6.56 -8.08 27.49
C ASP A 414 -7.01 -7.61 26.09
N GLU A 415 -8.17 -8.07 25.63
CA GLU A 415 -8.76 -7.69 24.34
C GLU A 415 -9.01 -6.17 24.23
N SER A 416 -9.16 -5.45 25.34
CA SER A 416 -9.36 -4.01 25.33
C SER A 416 -8.10 -3.21 24.98
N GLU A 417 -6.93 -3.84 24.98
CA GLU A 417 -5.66 -3.26 24.55
C GLU A 417 -5.38 -3.45 23.07
N MET A 418 -6.22 -4.23 22.35
CA MET A 418 -6.04 -4.50 20.93
C MET A 418 -6.53 -3.33 20.05
N THR A 419 -5.78 -3.04 19.01
CA THR A 419 -6.06 -1.97 18.06
C THR A 419 -6.81 -2.46 16.82
N PHE A 420 -6.38 -3.59 16.27
CA PHE A 420 -6.87 -4.11 14.99
C PHE A 420 -7.75 -5.35 15.12
N LEU A 421 -7.43 -6.22 16.09
CA LEU A 421 -8.12 -7.50 16.19
C LEU A 421 -9.35 -7.41 17.08
N THR A 422 -10.45 -7.93 16.57
CA THR A 422 -11.71 -8.07 17.31
C THR A 422 -12.18 -9.51 17.20
N ARG A 423 -12.57 -10.12 18.34
CA ARG A 423 -13.11 -11.47 18.36
C ARG A 423 -14.45 -11.51 17.61
N LEU A 424 -14.58 -12.42 16.67
CA LEU A 424 -15.80 -12.62 15.90
C LEU A 424 -16.83 -13.36 16.76
N GLN A 425 -18.04 -12.78 16.92
CA GLN A 425 -19.12 -13.30 17.73
C GLN A 425 -20.28 -13.85 16.90
#